data_e95a83c43e4b1aaafd3863ae83400854
#
_entry.id   e95a83c43e4b1aaafd3863ae83400854
#
_cell.length_a   1.000
_cell.length_b   1.000
_cell.length_c   1.000
_cell.angle_alpha   90.00
_cell.angle_beta   90.00
_cell.angle_gamma   90.00
#
_symmetry.space_group_name_H-M   'P 1'
#
loop_
_entity.id
_entity.type
_entity.pdbx_description
1 polymer ?
#
loop_
_entity_poly.entity_id
_entity_poly.type
_entity_poly.pdbx_seq_one_letter_code
_entity_poly.pdbx_strand_id
1 'polypeptide(L)'
;YHAECLTGTRGTGVRNRVFHTWAPHKGPIAGRGAGVLISMESGQSVAYALWNLEDRGRFFIGAQEQVYQGMILGEHNRENDLEVNPLKGKKLTNVRAAGTDENVRLTTPVKMNLEEAIAYIDDDELVEVTPSAIRLRKRYLDPHERKRQARAAS
;
A
#
# COMPACT_ATOMS: atom_id res chain seq x y z
N TYR A 1 -7.12 12.15 13.31
CA TYR A 1 -7.41 13.59 13.33
C TYR A 1 -6.19 14.49 13.65
N HIS A 2 -5.29 14.08 14.60
CA HIS A 2 -4.10 14.90 14.90
C HIS A 2 -3.10 14.90 13.73
N ALA A 3 -2.79 13.75 13.19
CA ALA A 3 -1.93 13.61 12.01
C ALA A 3 -2.53 14.30 10.79
N GLU A 4 -3.82 14.13 10.53
CA GLU A 4 -4.53 14.80 9.44
C GLU A 4 -4.49 16.31 9.56
N CYS A 5 -4.66 16.83 10.79
CA CYS A 5 -4.58 18.28 11.04
C CYS A 5 -3.17 18.82 10.74
N LEU A 6 -2.11 18.13 11.18
CA LEU A 6 -0.73 18.53 10.91
C LEU A 6 -0.38 18.43 9.43
N THR A 7 -0.81 17.35 8.75
CA THR A 7 -0.59 17.16 7.33
C THR A 7 -1.34 18.22 6.51
N GLY A 8 -2.62 18.45 6.80
CA GLY A 8 -3.44 19.45 6.11
C GLY A 8 -2.98 20.89 6.30
N THR A 9 -2.35 21.19 7.43
CA THR A 9 -1.80 22.54 7.74
C THR A 9 -0.31 22.65 7.48
N ARG A 10 0.32 21.62 6.87
CA ARG A 10 1.77 21.55 6.63
C ARG A 10 2.61 21.83 7.89
N GLY A 11 2.17 21.29 9.02
CA GLY A 11 2.84 21.46 10.31
C GLY A 11 2.56 22.78 11.05
N THR A 12 1.82 23.70 10.46
CA THR A 12 1.54 25.02 11.10
C THR A 12 0.34 25.00 12.06
N GLY A 13 -0.46 23.92 12.03
CA GLY A 13 -1.63 23.77 12.88
C GLY A 13 -1.27 23.59 14.35
N VAL A 14 -1.79 24.45 15.21
CA VAL A 14 -1.69 24.30 16.68
C VAL A 14 -2.96 23.70 17.20
N ARG A 15 -2.83 22.62 18.00
CA ARG A 15 -3.96 21.94 18.60
C ARG A 15 -3.75 21.77 20.09
N ASN A 16 -4.68 22.30 20.86
CA ASN A 16 -4.72 22.13 22.30
C ASN A 16 -5.81 21.12 22.71
N ARG A 17 -5.53 20.31 23.72
CA ARG A 17 -6.49 19.38 24.32
C ARG A 17 -6.75 19.83 25.75
N VAL A 18 -8.02 19.98 26.09
CA VAL A 18 -8.45 20.32 27.44
C VAL A 18 -9.38 19.21 27.91
N PHE A 19 -9.20 18.76 29.16
CA PHE A 19 -10.10 17.80 29.77
C PHE A 19 -11.50 18.41 29.86
N HIS A 20 -12.51 17.68 29.43
CA HIS A 20 -13.90 18.11 29.51
C HIS A 20 -14.66 17.27 30.53
N THR A 21 -14.72 15.95 30.35
CA THR A 21 -15.45 15.06 31.25
C THR A 21 -15.06 13.60 31.03
N TRP A 22 -15.46 12.73 31.96
CA TRP A 22 -15.42 11.29 31.78
C TRP A 22 -16.66 10.80 31.03
N ALA A 23 -16.47 9.87 30.10
CA ALA A 23 -17.55 9.26 29.34
C ALA A 23 -17.26 7.77 29.11
N PRO A 24 -18.27 6.94 28.83
CA PRO A 24 -18.05 5.55 28.45
C PRO A 24 -17.14 5.45 27.25
N HIS A 25 -16.26 4.44 27.23
CA HIS A 25 -15.40 4.15 26.09
C HIS A 25 -16.24 3.78 24.86
N LYS A 26 -16.05 4.47 23.75
CA LYS A 26 -16.85 4.30 22.51
C LYS A 26 -16.32 3.21 21.57
N GLY A 27 -15.40 2.38 22.05
CA GLY A 27 -14.74 1.37 21.26
C GLY A 27 -13.45 1.86 20.57
N PRO A 28 -12.76 0.97 19.85
CA PRO A 28 -11.57 1.32 19.08
C PRO A 28 -11.92 2.31 17.96
N ILE A 29 -11.00 3.23 17.69
CA ILE A 29 -11.11 4.14 16.55
C ILE A 29 -10.90 3.31 15.30
N ALA A 30 -11.82 3.41 14.33
CA ALA A 30 -11.64 2.75 13.05
C ALA A 30 -10.30 3.17 12.43
N GLY A 31 -9.51 2.20 12.02
CA GLY A 31 -8.27 2.41 11.28
C GLY A 31 -8.54 2.82 9.82
N ARG A 32 -7.59 2.57 8.97
CA ARG A 32 -7.73 2.74 7.52
C ARG A 32 -8.90 1.87 7.02
N GLY A 33 -9.92 2.47 6.40
CA GLY A 33 -11.09 1.76 5.88
C GLY A 33 -10.83 0.97 4.58
N ALA A 34 -9.59 0.93 4.11
CA ALA A 34 -9.17 0.26 2.88
C ALA A 34 -8.06 -0.75 3.18
N GLY A 35 -8.07 -1.89 2.49
CA GLY A 35 -6.99 -2.87 2.51
C GLY A 35 -5.80 -2.43 1.67
N VAL A 36 -4.80 -3.29 1.54
CA VAL A 36 -3.59 -3.04 0.74
C VAL A 36 -3.38 -4.08 -0.35
N LEU A 37 -2.68 -3.66 -1.41
CA LEU A 37 -2.17 -4.52 -2.46
C LEU A 37 -0.79 -5.02 -2.04
N ILE A 38 -0.63 -6.35 -1.89
CA ILE A 38 0.59 -6.98 -1.38
C ILE A 38 1.28 -7.75 -2.49
N SER A 39 2.59 -7.59 -2.64
CA SER A 39 3.36 -8.38 -3.60
C SER A 39 3.45 -9.85 -3.20
N MET A 40 3.14 -10.74 -4.14
CA MET A 40 3.35 -12.19 -4.00
C MET A 40 4.78 -12.62 -4.36
N GLU A 41 5.49 -11.80 -5.14
CA GLU A 41 6.76 -12.15 -5.78
C GLU A 41 7.84 -11.11 -5.50
N SER A 42 9.08 -11.53 -5.66
CA SER A 42 10.24 -10.64 -5.57
C SER A 42 10.87 -10.45 -6.93
N GLY A 43 11.15 -9.20 -7.30
CA GLY A 43 11.73 -8.86 -8.60
C GLY A 43 11.44 -7.43 -9.00
N GLN A 44 11.48 -7.15 -10.30
CA GLN A 44 11.23 -5.82 -10.84
C GLN A 44 9.79 -5.71 -11.36
N SER A 45 9.05 -4.71 -10.91
CA SER A 45 7.67 -4.46 -11.35
C SER A 45 7.60 -4.15 -12.85
N VAL A 46 6.57 -4.67 -13.51
CA VAL A 46 6.35 -4.51 -14.96
C VAL A 46 5.15 -3.60 -15.20
N ALA A 47 5.31 -2.62 -16.11
CA ALA A 47 4.26 -1.66 -16.44
C ALA A 47 2.92 -2.34 -16.80
N TYR A 48 2.97 -3.38 -17.63
CA TYR A 48 1.78 -4.14 -18.03
C TYR A 48 1.06 -4.81 -16.84
N ALA A 49 1.81 -5.33 -15.86
CA ALA A 49 1.22 -5.92 -14.67
C ALA A 49 0.52 -4.88 -13.80
N LEU A 50 1.16 -3.73 -13.59
CA LEU A 50 0.59 -2.63 -12.81
C LEU A 50 -0.67 -2.08 -13.49
N TRP A 51 -0.64 -1.89 -14.80
CA TRP A 51 -1.80 -1.42 -15.58
C TRP A 51 -3.01 -2.34 -15.42
N ASN A 52 -2.82 -3.65 -15.50
CA ASN A 52 -3.91 -4.64 -15.29
C ASN A 52 -4.47 -4.64 -13.86
N LEU A 53 -3.74 -4.06 -12.92
CA LEU A 53 -4.12 -4.02 -11.51
C LEU A 53 -4.63 -2.64 -11.08
N GLU A 54 -4.59 -1.61 -11.94
CA GLU A 54 -5.05 -0.25 -11.61
C GLU A 54 -6.51 -0.20 -11.16
N ASP A 55 -7.36 -1.05 -11.72
CA ASP A 55 -8.77 -1.17 -11.30
C ASP A 55 -8.93 -1.67 -9.85
N ARG A 56 -7.88 -2.26 -9.28
CA ARG A 56 -7.90 -2.80 -7.91
C ARG A 56 -7.54 -1.78 -6.86
N GLY A 57 -6.84 -0.70 -7.23
CA GLY A 57 -6.43 0.30 -6.26
C GLY A 57 -5.41 1.30 -6.77
N ARG A 58 -4.89 2.10 -5.84
CA ARG A 58 -3.86 3.12 -6.12
C ARG A 58 -2.49 2.58 -5.78
N PHE A 59 -1.52 2.72 -6.67
CA PHE A 59 -0.17 2.27 -6.44
C PHE A 59 0.72 3.32 -5.78
N PHE A 60 1.64 2.85 -4.92
CA PHE A 60 2.72 3.62 -4.31
C PHE A 60 4.03 3.46 -5.07
N ILE A 61 4.09 2.47 -5.97
CA ILE A 61 5.24 2.13 -6.79
C ILE A 61 4.97 2.40 -8.27
N GLY A 62 6.04 2.68 -9.01
CA GLY A 62 6.02 2.77 -10.48
C GLY A 62 6.50 1.48 -11.13
N ALA A 63 6.55 1.50 -12.48
CA ALA A 63 7.18 0.45 -13.25
C ALA A 63 8.69 0.43 -13.04
N GLN A 64 9.31 -0.75 -13.18
CA GLN A 64 10.75 -0.99 -13.03
C GLN A 64 11.28 -0.76 -11.60
N GLU A 65 10.41 -0.63 -10.60
CA GLU A 65 10.83 -0.59 -9.21
C GLU A 65 11.05 -2.01 -8.66
N GLN A 66 12.06 -2.15 -7.80
CA GLN A 66 12.33 -3.42 -7.11
C GLN A 66 11.28 -3.65 -6.01
N VAL A 67 10.65 -4.79 -6.07
CA VAL A 67 9.65 -5.24 -5.10
C VAL A 67 10.06 -6.58 -4.52
N TYR A 68 9.50 -6.92 -3.37
CA TYR A 68 9.71 -8.21 -2.72
C TYR A 68 8.41 -8.73 -2.13
N GLN A 69 8.36 -10.02 -1.90
CA GLN A 69 7.21 -10.69 -1.30
C GLN A 69 6.83 -10.05 0.04
N GLY A 70 5.56 -9.73 0.22
CA GLY A 70 5.06 -9.06 1.43
C GLY A 70 5.21 -7.54 1.44
N MET A 71 5.84 -6.93 0.42
CA MET A 71 5.87 -5.49 0.22
C MET A 71 4.47 -4.97 -0.15
N ILE A 72 4.07 -3.85 0.42
CA ILE A 72 2.82 -3.16 0.08
C ILE A 72 3.08 -2.29 -1.15
N LEU A 73 2.33 -2.57 -2.20
CA LEU A 73 2.45 -1.92 -3.51
C LEU A 73 1.50 -0.74 -3.67
N GLY A 74 0.42 -0.73 -2.91
CA GLY A 74 -0.63 0.27 -3.05
C GLY A 74 -1.81 0.05 -2.10
N GLU A 75 -2.77 0.94 -2.16
CA GLU A 75 -4.04 0.87 -1.46
C GLU A 75 -5.06 0.09 -2.29
N HIS A 76 -5.76 -0.85 -1.67
CA HIS A 76 -6.84 -1.59 -2.32
C HIS A 76 -8.16 -0.82 -2.25
N ASN A 77 -8.98 -0.89 -3.29
CA ASN A 77 -10.31 -0.25 -3.33
C ASN A 77 -11.34 -0.89 -2.40
N ARG A 78 -11.00 -2.00 -1.72
CA ARG A 78 -11.85 -2.71 -0.77
C ARG A 78 -11.17 -2.78 0.59
N GLU A 79 -11.93 -3.11 1.62
CA GLU A 79 -11.43 -3.21 3.00
C GLU A 79 -10.43 -4.35 3.22
N ASN A 80 -10.48 -5.41 2.41
CA ASN A 80 -9.59 -6.56 2.55
C ASN A 80 -8.28 -6.39 1.78
N ASP A 81 -7.23 -6.94 2.32
CA ASP A 81 -5.94 -7.07 1.63
C ASP A 81 -6.02 -7.99 0.42
N LEU A 82 -5.29 -7.66 -0.63
CA LEU A 82 -5.21 -8.43 -1.86
C LEU A 82 -3.76 -8.73 -2.24
N GLU A 83 -3.43 -10.01 -2.36
CA GLU A 83 -2.14 -10.45 -2.88
C GLU A 83 -2.15 -10.37 -4.42
N VAL A 84 -1.16 -9.68 -4.99
CA VAL A 84 -1.06 -9.43 -6.43
C VAL A 84 0.35 -9.76 -6.95
N ASN A 85 0.44 -10.09 -8.24
CA ASN A 85 1.72 -10.33 -8.90
C ASN A 85 2.09 -9.14 -9.79
N PRO A 86 3.04 -8.28 -9.36
CA PRO A 86 3.46 -7.10 -10.11
C PRO A 86 4.48 -7.39 -11.22
N LEU A 87 4.91 -8.66 -11.38
CA LEU A 87 5.93 -9.09 -12.33
C LEU A 87 5.36 -9.75 -13.58
N LYS A 88 4.04 -10.03 -13.60
CA LYS A 88 3.40 -10.80 -14.68
C LYS A 88 3.36 -9.99 -15.99
N GLY A 89 4.35 -10.19 -16.85
CA GLY A 89 4.39 -9.60 -18.18
C GLY A 89 3.29 -10.10 -19.13
N LYS A 90 3.09 -9.41 -20.24
CA LYS A 90 2.21 -9.85 -21.32
C LYS A 90 2.73 -11.18 -21.87
N LYS A 91 1.91 -12.23 -21.88
CA LYS A 91 2.24 -13.46 -22.61
C LYS A 91 2.19 -13.14 -24.10
N LEU A 92 3.31 -13.23 -24.78
CA LEU A 92 3.40 -13.13 -26.22
C LEU A 92 2.73 -14.38 -26.85
N THR A 93 1.44 -14.31 -27.12
CA THR A 93 0.68 -15.42 -27.70
C THR A 93 0.59 -15.38 -29.22
N ASN A 94 1.02 -14.30 -29.91
CA ASN A 94 1.00 -14.22 -31.38
C ASN A 94 2.10 -13.31 -31.91
N VAL A 95 3.01 -13.89 -32.72
CA VAL A 95 4.09 -13.20 -33.44
C VAL A 95 3.54 -12.21 -34.52
N ARG A 96 2.26 -12.30 -34.89
CA ARG A 96 1.63 -11.43 -35.90
C ARG A 96 1.01 -10.15 -35.36
N ALA A 97 0.93 -9.98 -34.03
CA ALA A 97 0.42 -8.77 -33.38
C ALA A 97 1.53 -7.84 -32.85
N ALA A 98 2.74 -7.95 -33.37
CA ALA A 98 3.90 -7.13 -33.00
C ALA A 98 3.82 -5.66 -33.46
N GLY A 99 2.66 -5.18 -33.93
CA GLY A 99 2.49 -3.85 -34.50
C GLY A 99 1.86 -2.78 -33.60
N THR A 100 1.39 -3.12 -32.41
CA THR A 100 0.82 -2.15 -31.48
C THR A 100 1.34 -2.43 -30.07
N ASP A 101 2.54 -1.96 -29.82
CA ASP A 101 3.00 -1.69 -28.46
C ASP A 101 2.23 -0.44 -28.00
N GLU A 102 0.99 -0.65 -27.54
CA GLU A 102 0.23 0.42 -26.91
C GLU A 102 1.04 0.90 -25.73
N ASN A 103 1.48 2.14 -25.77
CA ASN A 103 2.15 2.81 -24.67
C ASN A 103 1.24 2.75 -23.45
N VAL A 104 1.50 1.80 -22.56
CA VAL A 104 0.78 1.65 -21.31
C VAL A 104 1.01 2.92 -20.50
N ARG A 105 -0.02 3.75 -20.38
CA ARG A 105 0.01 4.93 -19.52
C ARG A 105 -0.44 4.50 -18.13
N LEU A 106 0.52 4.44 -17.22
CA LEU A 106 0.24 4.21 -15.80
C LEU A 106 -0.17 5.51 -15.13
N THR A 107 -1.10 5.41 -14.19
CA THR A 107 -1.40 6.48 -13.25
C THR A 107 -0.15 6.79 -12.42
N THR A 108 0.11 8.06 -12.16
CA THR A 108 1.26 8.47 -11.35
C THR A 108 1.17 7.86 -9.95
N PRO A 109 2.22 7.15 -9.50
CA PRO A 109 2.23 6.55 -8.17
C PRO A 109 2.15 7.60 -7.06
N VAL A 110 1.42 7.29 -6.01
CA VAL A 110 1.35 8.12 -4.81
C VAL A 110 2.64 7.92 -4.01
N LYS A 111 3.46 8.95 -3.92
CA LYS A 111 4.68 8.91 -3.08
C LYS A 111 4.35 9.49 -1.71
N MET A 112 4.57 8.70 -0.66
CA MET A 112 4.37 9.11 0.72
C MET A 112 5.68 9.62 1.33
N ASN A 113 5.58 10.68 2.12
CA ASN A 113 6.64 11.06 3.05
C ASN A 113 6.60 10.15 4.30
N LEU A 114 7.56 10.30 5.20
CA LEU A 114 7.67 9.43 6.38
C LEU A 114 6.47 9.58 7.33
N GLU A 115 6.00 10.79 7.54
CA GLU A 115 4.86 11.09 8.41
C GLU A 115 3.56 10.50 7.84
N GLU A 116 3.35 10.61 6.54
CA GLU A 116 2.23 10.01 5.83
C GLU A 116 2.28 8.48 5.91
N ALA A 117 3.45 7.90 5.71
CA ALA A 117 3.66 6.46 5.78
C ALA A 117 3.35 5.90 7.18
N ILE A 118 3.83 6.58 8.24
CA ILE A 118 3.57 6.19 9.64
C ILE A 118 2.08 6.35 9.99
N ALA A 119 1.42 7.39 9.48
CA ALA A 119 0.00 7.59 9.71
C ALA A 119 -0.89 6.62 8.91
N TYR A 120 -0.37 6.05 7.83
CA TYR A 120 -1.10 5.17 6.91
C TYR A 120 -1.15 3.72 7.38
N ILE A 121 -0.06 3.20 7.97
CA ILE A 121 0.08 1.78 8.32
C ILE A 121 -0.87 1.32 9.42
N ASP A 122 -1.30 0.07 9.32
CA ASP A 122 -2.03 -0.65 10.37
C ASP A 122 -1.08 -1.47 11.27
N ASP A 123 -1.61 -2.08 12.34
CA ASP A 123 -0.83 -2.77 13.39
C ASP A 123 0.01 -3.95 12.87
N ASP A 124 -0.37 -4.56 11.76
CA ASP A 124 0.34 -5.67 11.12
C ASP A 124 1.28 -5.22 9.99
N GLU A 125 1.50 -3.92 9.85
CA GLU A 125 2.32 -3.30 8.82
C GLU A 125 3.53 -2.57 9.41
N LEU A 126 4.55 -2.37 8.59
CA LEU A 126 5.80 -1.71 8.98
C LEU A 126 6.24 -0.74 7.88
N VAL A 127 6.83 0.38 8.31
CA VAL A 127 7.53 1.32 7.42
C VAL A 127 9.00 0.92 7.36
N GLU A 128 9.52 0.72 6.18
CA GLU A 128 10.94 0.49 5.91
C GLU A 128 11.55 1.75 5.33
N VAL A 129 12.52 2.32 6.04
CA VAL A 129 13.23 3.54 5.62
C VAL A 129 14.63 3.17 5.14
N THR A 130 14.91 3.50 3.88
CA THR A 130 16.24 3.34 3.28
C THR A 130 16.77 4.72 2.89
N PRO A 131 18.08 4.88 2.61
CA PRO A 131 18.62 6.17 2.17
C PRO A 131 17.96 6.75 0.91
N SER A 132 17.36 5.89 0.09
CA SER A 132 16.78 6.28 -1.22
C SER A 132 15.26 6.14 -1.32
N ALA A 133 14.59 5.45 -0.37
CA ALA A 133 13.17 5.16 -0.49
C ALA A 133 12.51 4.89 0.87
N ILE A 134 11.22 5.23 0.95
CA ILE A 134 10.31 4.81 2.01
C ILE A 134 9.42 3.74 1.41
N ARG A 135 9.35 2.59 2.05
CA ARG A 135 8.55 1.44 1.62
C ARG A 135 7.63 0.99 2.75
N LEU A 136 6.50 0.43 2.37
CA LEU A 136 5.58 -0.19 3.30
C LEU A 136 5.62 -1.70 3.10
N ARG A 137 5.53 -2.47 4.17
CA ARG A 137 5.48 -3.93 4.11
C ARG A 137 4.63 -4.53 5.22
N LYS A 138 4.17 -5.74 5.00
CA LYS A 138 3.57 -6.52 6.08
C LYS A 138 4.64 -6.97 7.08
N ARG A 139 4.26 -7.11 8.35
CA ARG A 139 5.14 -7.62 9.41
C ARG A 139 5.65 -9.03 9.07
N TYR A 140 4.75 -9.89 8.62
CA TYR A 140 5.07 -11.24 8.14
C TYR A 140 5.06 -11.25 6.61
N LEU A 141 6.20 -11.53 6.00
CA LEU A 141 6.36 -11.49 4.55
C LEU A 141 5.71 -12.70 3.87
N ASP A 142 5.75 -13.88 4.52
CA ASP A 142 5.14 -15.11 4.02
C ASP A 142 3.60 -15.07 4.16
N PRO A 143 2.83 -15.29 3.08
CA PRO A 143 1.37 -15.34 3.11
C PRO A 143 0.80 -16.44 4.03
N HIS A 144 1.48 -17.59 4.15
CA HIS A 144 1.06 -18.66 5.06
C HIS A 144 1.20 -18.24 6.52
N GLU A 145 2.29 -17.54 6.83
CA GLU A 145 2.51 -17.03 8.17
C GLU A 145 1.48 -15.94 8.54
N ARG A 146 1.17 -15.02 7.63
CA ARG A 146 0.10 -14.03 7.82
C ARG A 146 -1.23 -14.69 8.16
N LYS A 147 -1.64 -15.70 7.37
CA LYS A 147 -2.88 -16.45 7.62
C LYS A 147 -2.88 -17.18 8.96
N ARG A 148 -1.74 -17.73 9.36
CA ARG A 148 -1.59 -18.41 10.66
C ARG A 148 -1.76 -17.43 11.81
N GLN A 149 -1.11 -16.26 11.74
CA GLN A 149 -1.20 -15.21 12.76
C GLN A 149 -2.61 -14.60 12.84
N ALA A 150 -3.26 -14.35 11.72
CA ALA A 150 -4.63 -13.85 11.69
C ALA A 150 -5.61 -14.81 12.39
N ARG A 151 -5.44 -16.14 12.20
CA ARG A 151 -6.25 -17.15 12.91
C ARG A 151 -5.94 -17.25 14.41
N ALA A 152 -4.72 -16.93 14.82
CA ALA A 152 -4.34 -16.96 16.23
C ALA A 152 -4.82 -15.71 16.99
N ALA A 153 -5.12 -14.63 16.30
CA ALA A 153 -5.61 -13.38 16.85
C ALA A 153 -7.15 -13.26 16.88
N SER A 154 -7.85 -14.18 16.22
CA SER A 154 -9.33 -14.30 16.21
C SER A 154 -9.82 -15.20 17.33
#